data_e4298ee1e6043a068b51981eb21d3cae
#
_entry.id   e4298ee1e6043a068b51981eb21d3cae
#
_cell.length_a   1.000
_cell.length_b   1.000
_cell.length_c   1.000
_cell.angle_alpha   90.00
_cell.angle_beta   90.00
_cell.angle_gamma   90.00
#
_symmetry.space_group_name_H-M   'P 1'
#
loop_
_entity.id
_entity.type
_entity.pdbx_description
1 polymer ?
#
loop_
_entity_poly.entity_id
_entity_poly.type
_entity_poly.pdbx_seq_one_letter_code
_entity_poly.pdbx_strand_id
1 'polypeptide(L)'
;MEKTMQNKPHRFGELTPYFTVTDSDYFITFLSEVFAAKIVKDSRYEDGTLQHARLQIGDSLIMLNQANGTYAAMQMQMHLNVANVDDTLAKAISKGATSIMKPMLRPHGDKMAGFCDPMGNIWWVAQMA
;
A
#
# COMPACT_ATOMS: atom_id res chain seq x y z
N MET A 1 -29.18 -0.66 -8.55
CA MET A 1 -28.27 -0.01 -8.81
C MET A 1 -27.32 0.27 -7.80
N GLU A 2 -27.55 1.00 -6.86
CA GLU A 2 -26.67 1.26 -5.83
C GLU A 2 -26.14 0.02 -5.25
N LYS A 3 -26.97 -0.90 -4.90
CA LYS A 3 -26.62 -2.13 -4.40
C LYS A 3 -25.61 -2.87 -5.22
N THR A 4 -25.79 -2.90 -6.50
CA THR A 4 -24.87 -3.54 -7.39
C THR A 4 -23.48 -2.94 -7.28
N MET A 5 -23.42 -1.64 -7.19
CA MET A 5 -22.15 -0.96 -7.11
C MET A 5 -21.47 -1.24 -5.78
N GLN A 6 -22.22 -1.29 -4.71
CA GLN A 6 -21.68 -1.56 -3.41
C GLN A 6 -21.10 -2.94 -3.28
N ASN A 7 -21.61 -3.89 -4.05
CA ASN A 7 -21.17 -5.26 -3.98
C ASN A 7 -19.96 -5.57 -4.83
N LYS A 8 -19.43 -4.60 -5.54
CA LYS A 8 -18.25 -4.83 -6.36
C LYS A 8 -17.00 -4.54 -5.55
N PRO A 9 -16.24 -5.58 -5.16
CA PRO A 9 -15.06 -5.38 -4.31
C PRO A 9 -13.95 -4.60 -4.99
N HIS A 10 -13.97 -4.51 -6.32
CA HIS A 10 -12.90 -3.83 -7.05
C HIS A 10 -13.28 -2.44 -7.52
N ARG A 11 -14.39 -1.95 -7.01
CA ARG A 11 -14.87 -0.66 -7.40
C ARG A 11 -14.05 0.41 -6.69
N PHE A 12 -13.61 1.41 -7.41
CA PHE A 12 -12.90 2.53 -6.82
C PHE A 12 -13.88 3.49 -6.16
N GLY A 13 -13.47 4.12 -5.08
CA GLY A 13 -14.19 5.25 -4.53
C GLY A 13 -13.87 6.47 -5.39
N GLU A 14 -14.24 7.64 -4.91
CA GLU A 14 -13.97 8.87 -5.65
C GLU A 14 -12.50 9.23 -5.61
N LEU A 15 -11.82 8.87 -4.52
CA LEU A 15 -10.40 9.16 -4.36
C LEU A 15 -9.63 7.86 -4.32
N THR A 16 -8.61 7.75 -5.17
CA THR A 16 -7.76 6.56 -5.23
C THR A 16 -6.31 6.99 -5.21
N PRO A 17 -5.54 6.53 -4.21
CA PRO A 17 -4.10 6.82 -4.19
C PRO A 17 -3.41 6.21 -5.41
N TYR A 18 -2.49 6.95 -5.98
CA TYR A 18 -1.75 6.50 -7.16
C TYR A 18 -0.25 6.60 -6.86
N PHE A 19 0.42 5.47 -6.86
CA PHE A 19 1.85 5.40 -6.57
C PHE A 19 2.65 5.28 -7.87
N THR A 20 3.73 6.04 -7.96
CA THR A 20 4.70 5.89 -9.05
C THR A 20 6.03 5.57 -8.39
N VAL A 21 6.55 4.38 -8.66
CA VAL A 21 7.68 3.83 -7.91
C VAL A 21 8.79 3.37 -8.83
N THR A 22 10.03 3.32 -8.30
CA THR A 22 11.20 2.98 -9.09
C THR A 22 11.33 1.48 -9.36
N ASP A 23 10.69 0.64 -8.55
CA ASP A 23 10.70 -0.82 -8.77
C ASP A 23 9.33 -1.35 -8.45
N SER A 24 8.44 -1.33 -9.44
CA SER A 24 7.05 -1.68 -9.24
C SER A 24 6.84 -3.14 -8.86
N ASP A 25 7.65 -4.06 -9.40
CA ASP A 25 7.49 -5.47 -9.05
C ASP A 25 7.84 -5.73 -7.59
N TYR A 26 8.90 -5.10 -7.11
CA TYR A 26 9.28 -5.21 -5.71
C TYR A 26 8.19 -4.61 -4.83
N PHE A 27 7.65 -3.45 -5.23
CA PHE A 27 6.60 -2.77 -4.47
C PHE A 27 5.34 -3.63 -4.36
N ILE A 28 4.93 -4.25 -5.46
CA ILE A 28 3.77 -5.15 -5.45
C ILE A 28 4.02 -6.33 -4.50
N THR A 29 5.20 -6.92 -4.55
CA THR A 29 5.55 -8.01 -3.65
C THR A 29 5.51 -7.55 -2.18
N PHE A 30 6.08 -6.36 -1.92
CA PHE A 30 6.07 -5.79 -0.58
C PHE A 30 4.63 -5.63 -0.06
N LEU A 31 3.77 -5.02 -0.87
CA LEU A 31 2.38 -4.80 -0.47
C LEU A 31 1.63 -6.11 -0.25
N SER A 32 1.91 -7.11 -1.08
CA SER A 32 1.26 -8.41 -0.95
C SER A 32 1.71 -9.14 0.31
N GLU A 33 3.01 -9.12 0.59
CA GLU A 33 3.56 -9.82 1.76
C GLU A 33 3.23 -9.12 3.08
N VAL A 34 3.27 -7.80 3.09
CA VAL A 34 3.09 -7.04 4.32
C VAL A 34 1.63 -6.77 4.65
N PHE A 35 0.83 -6.43 3.64
CA PHE A 35 -0.56 -6.02 3.83
C PHE A 35 -1.57 -6.98 3.22
N ALA A 36 -1.14 -8.11 2.69
CA ALA A 36 -2.01 -9.07 2.01
C ALA A 36 -2.75 -8.43 0.83
N ALA A 37 -2.08 -7.50 0.14
CA ALA A 37 -2.67 -6.84 -1.01
C ALA A 37 -2.96 -7.86 -2.11
N LYS A 38 -4.06 -7.65 -2.84
CA LYS A 38 -4.46 -8.53 -3.94
C LYS A 38 -4.41 -7.75 -5.24
N ILE A 39 -3.84 -8.36 -6.27
CA ILE A 39 -3.78 -7.74 -7.58
C ILE A 39 -5.14 -7.87 -8.24
N VAL A 40 -5.74 -6.72 -8.59
CA VAL A 40 -7.02 -6.67 -9.28
C VAL A 40 -6.80 -6.53 -10.78
N LYS A 41 -5.77 -5.78 -11.16
CA LYS A 41 -5.44 -5.58 -12.56
C LYS A 41 -3.94 -5.39 -12.69
N ASP A 42 -3.35 -5.97 -13.73
CA ASP A 42 -1.92 -5.89 -14.00
C ASP A 42 -1.75 -5.73 -15.50
N SER A 43 -1.44 -4.50 -15.94
CA SER A 43 -1.24 -4.22 -17.35
C SER A 43 0.23 -3.93 -17.60
N ARG A 44 0.81 -4.57 -18.58
CA ARG A 44 2.23 -4.44 -18.87
C ARG A 44 2.49 -4.03 -20.29
N TYR A 45 3.61 -3.33 -20.49
CA TYR A 45 4.11 -3.05 -21.83
C TYR A 45 4.67 -4.36 -22.40
N GLU A 46 4.98 -4.37 -23.68
CA GLU A 46 5.52 -5.55 -24.33
C GLU A 46 6.80 -6.07 -23.69
N ASP A 47 7.63 -5.16 -23.17
CA ASP A 47 8.89 -5.54 -22.55
C ASP A 47 8.74 -6.06 -21.12
N GLY A 48 7.50 -6.19 -20.63
CA GLY A 48 7.25 -6.69 -19.28
C GLY A 48 7.19 -5.62 -18.20
N THR A 49 7.52 -4.38 -18.54
CA THR A 49 7.48 -3.27 -17.57
C THR A 49 6.04 -2.95 -17.20
N LEU A 50 5.79 -2.69 -15.94
CA LEU A 50 4.44 -2.40 -15.48
C LEU A 50 3.97 -1.05 -16.01
N GLN A 51 2.86 -1.07 -16.74
CA GLN A 51 2.23 0.13 -17.23
C GLN A 51 1.26 0.66 -16.18
N HIS A 52 0.49 -0.22 -15.56
CA HIS A 52 -0.53 0.15 -14.60
C HIS A 52 -1.00 -1.07 -13.84
N ALA A 53 -1.15 -0.94 -12.53
CA ALA A 53 -1.74 -2.00 -11.73
C ALA A 53 -2.75 -1.41 -10.75
N ARG A 54 -3.71 -2.24 -10.36
CA ARG A 54 -4.67 -1.93 -9.32
C ARG A 54 -4.59 -3.02 -8.29
N LEU A 55 -4.46 -2.62 -7.03
CA LEU A 55 -4.38 -3.56 -5.92
C LEU A 55 -5.43 -3.21 -4.88
N GLN A 56 -5.91 -4.24 -4.22
CA GLN A 56 -6.86 -4.06 -3.11
C GLN A 56 -6.15 -4.38 -1.80
N ILE A 57 -6.22 -3.44 -0.86
CA ILE A 57 -5.71 -3.62 0.49
C ILE A 57 -6.91 -3.45 1.42
N GLY A 58 -7.35 -4.53 2.07
CA GLY A 58 -8.58 -4.49 2.86
C GLY A 58 -9.75 -4.08 1.98
N ASP A 59 -10.43 -3.00 2.33
CA ASP A 59 -11.54 -2.48 1.55
C ASP A 59 -11.15 -1.31 0.66
N SER A 60 -9.85 -1.03 0.54
CA SER A 60 -9.36 0.11 -0.23
C SER A 60 -8.68 -0.35 -1.51
N LEU A 61 -8.75 0.49 -2.52
CA LEU A 61 -8.07 0.24 -3.78
C LEU A 61 -6.98 1.29 -3.98
N ILE A 62 -5.87 0.86 -4.54
CA ILE A 62 -4.79 1.76 -4.93
C ILE A 62 -4.40 1.45 -6.36
N MET A 63 -3.75 2.41 -6.99
CA MET A 63 -3.18 2.26 -8.32
C MET A 63 -1.69 2.47 -8.26
N LEU A 64 -0.95 1.88 -9.18
CA LEU A 64 0.48 2.14 -9.26
C LEU A 64 1.01 1.90 -10.67
N ASN A 65 2.15 2.52 -10.94
CA ASN A 65 2.89 2.27 -12.17
C ASN A 65 4.38 2.33 -11.90
N GLN A 66 5.14 1.84 -12.87
CA GLN A 66 6.60 1.94 -12.85
C GLN A 66 7.00 3.35 -13.27
N ALA A 67 7.90 3.98 -12.52
CA ALA A 67 8.44 5.27 -12.90
C ALA A 67 9.15 5.16 -14.25
N ASN A 68 9.07 6.20 -15.04
CA ASN A 68 9.71 6.24 -16.36
C ASN A 68 10.12 7.67 -16.70
N GLY A 69 10.54 7.90 -17.94
CA GLY A 69 11.00 9.22 -18.36
C GLY A 69 9.92 10.28 -18.35
N THR A 70 8.65 9.87 -18.45
CA THR A 70 7.53 10.81 -18.44
C THR A 70 7.00 11.04 -17.02
N TYR A 71 6.97 9.98 -16.22
CA TYR A 71 6.42 10.06 -14.85
C TYR A 71 7.50 9.65 -13.86
N ALA A 72 7.98 10.62 -13.09
CA ALA A 72 9.01 10.39 -12.09
C ALA A 72 8.41 9.74 -10.85
N ALA A 73 9.22 8.95 -10.16
CA ALA A 73 8.79 8.37 -8.89
C ALA A 73 8.51 9.48 -7.89
N MET A 74 7.51 9.27 -7.04
CA MET A 74 7.24 10.20 -5.98
C MET A 74 6.89 9.43 -4.72
N GLN A 75 7.11 10.07 -3.59
CA GLN A 75 6.91 9.47 -2.28
C GLN A 75 5.64 10.00 -1.67
N MET A 76 4.93 9.13 -0.96
CA MET A 76 3.63 9.45 -0.40
C MET A 76 3.57 9.01 1.06
N GLN A 77 2.59 9.49 1.77
CA GLN A 77 2.26 9.04 3.12
C GLN A 77 0.89 8.42 3.11
N MET A 78 0.77 7.28 3.81
CA MET A 78 -0.51 6.60 3.94
C MET A 78 -0.73 6.28 5.41
N HIS A 79 -1.98 6.28 5.83
CA HIS A 79 -2.39 5.78 7.13
C HIS A 79 -3.26 4.55 6.87
N LEU A 80 -2.92 3.43 7.50
CA LEU A 80 -3.62 2.17 7.26
C LEU A 80 -3.97 1.50 8.58
N ASN A 81 -5.23 1.12 8.72
CA ASN A 81 -5.65 0.35 9.89
C ASN A 81 -5.32 -1.10 9.66
N VAL A 82 -4.68 -1.72 10.64
CA VAL A 82 -4.24 -3.11 10.55
C VAL A 82 -4.70 -3.87 11.79
N ALA A 83 -4.71 -5.20 11.70
CA ALA A 83 -5.14 -6.03 12.82
C ALA A 83 -4.10 -6.06 13.94
N ASN A 84 -2.82 -6.04 13.60
CA ASN A 84 -1.74 -6.16 14.58
C ASN A 84 -0.55 -5.33 14.13
N VAL A 85 -0.30 -4.23 14.84
CA VAL A 85 0.76 -3.29 14.48
C VAL A 85 2.15 -3.91 14.60
N ASP A 86 2.39 -4.68 15.67
CA ASP A 86 3.72 -5.28 15.87
C ASP A 86 4.05 -6.26 14.75
N ASP A 87 3.09 -7.11 14.37
CA ASP A 87 3.31 -8.07 13.31
C ASP A 87 3.51 -7.39 11.97
N THR A 88 2.73 -6.35 11.70
CA THR A 88 2.84 -5.63 10.43
C THR A 88 4.22 -4.98 10.32
N LEU A 89 4.68 -4.33 11.38
CA LEU A 89 5.98 -3.69 11.37
C LEU A 89 7.09 -4.73 11.16
N ALA A 90 7.00 -5.87 11.85
CA ALA A 90 8.01 -6.92 11.73
C ALA A 90 8.07 -7.45 10.29
N LYS A 91 6.92 -7.68 9.67
CA LYS A 91 6.88 -8.12 8.27
C LYS A 91 7.46 -7.08 7.35
N ALA A 92 7.10 -5.81 7.57
CA ALA A 92 7.60 -4.72 6.72
C ALA A 92 9.12 -4.66 6.77
N ILE A 93 9.69 -4.73 7.97
CA ILE A 93 11.14 -4.68 8.13
C ILE A 93 11.79 -5.89 7.46
N SER A 94 11.20 -7.08 7.59
CA SER A 94 11.75 -8.27 6.97
C SER A 94 11.73 -8.19 5.44
N LYS A 95 10.92 -7.31 4.87
CA LYS A 95 10.81 -7.12 3.42
C LYS A 95 11.50 -5.84 2.94
N GLY A 96 12.31 -5.22 3.79
CA GLY A 96 13.14 -4.10 3.37
C GLY A 96 12.73 -2.72 3.86
N ALA A 97 11.71 -2.62 4.69
CA ALA A 97 11.30 -1.34 5.24
C ALA A 97 12.22 -0.91 6.38
N THR A 98 12.22 0.38 6.65
CA THR A 98 12.96 0.98 7.75
C THR A 98 11.98 1.56 8.76
N SER A 99 12.12 1.18 10.03
CA SER A 99 11.26 1.72 11.09
C SER A 99 11.54 3.20 11.31
N ILE A 100 10.48 4.00 11.39
CA ILE A 100 10.62 5.42 11.74
C ILE A 100 9.92 5.74 13.05
N MET A 101 9.00 4.90 13.50
CA MET A 101 8.36 5.06 14.80
C MET A 101 8.01 3.68 15.32
N LYS A 102 8.54 3.34 16.49
CA LYS A 102 8.25 2.04 17.11
C LYS A 102 6.80 2.00 17.57
N PRO A 103 6.23 0.79 17.72
CA PRO A 103 4.86 0.68 18.20
C PRO A 103 4.69 1.41 19.53
N MET A 104 3.65 2.23 19.62
CA MET A 104 3.35 2.94 20.85
C MET A 104 1.85 3.17 20.98
N LEU A 105 1.39 3.23 22.22
CA LEU A 105 0.01 3.55 22.50
C LEU A 105 -0.17 5.06 22.38
N ARG A 106 -1.26 5.45 21.73
CA ARG A 106 -1.59 6.85 21.57
C ARG A 106 -2.58 7.28 22.66
N PRO A 107 -2.72 8.57 22.91
CA PRO A 107 -3.59 9.05 23.99
C PRO A 107 -5.03 8.54 23.95
N HIS A 108 -5.59 8.27 22.78
CA HIS A 108 -6.97 7.77 22.68
C HIS A 108 -7.05 6.24 22.58
N GLY A 109 -5.97 5.55 22.92
CA GLY A 109 -6.01 4.11 23.12
C GLY A 109 -5.60 3.22 21.97
N ASP A 110 -5.49 3.73 20.77
CA ASP A 110 -5.02 2.90 19.66
C ASP A 110 -3.49 2.77 19.70
N LYS A 111 -2.99 1.73 19.06
CA LYS A 111 -1.55 1.47 18.95
C LYS A 111 -1.13 1.82 17.54
N MET A 112 0.02 2.46 17.40
CA MET A 112 0.47 2.96 16.12
C MET A 112 1.97 2.78 15.94
N ALA A 113 2.40 2.56 14.70
CA ALA A 113 3.82 2.51 14.34
C ALA A 113 3.99 3.15 12.97
N GLY A 114 5.21 3.45 12.59
CA GLY A 114 5.50 4.04 11.30
C GLY A 114 6.72 3.43 10.67
N PHE A 115 6.73 3.29 9.36
CA PHE A 115 7.90 2.80 8.64
C PHE A 115 7.94 3.38 7.24
N CYS A 116 9.15 3.37 6.67
CA CYS A 116 9.37 3.79 5.30
C CYS A 116 9.54 2.53 4.47
N ASP A 117 8.77 2.37 3.41
CA ASP A 117 8.87 1.19 2.57
C ASP A 117 10.10 1.28 1.64
N PRO A 118 10.44 0.21 0.91
CA PRO A 118 11.63 0.23 0.04
C PRO A 118 11.57 1.26 -1.09
N MET A 119 10.38 1.76 -1.39
CA MET A 119 10.21 2.78 -2.44
C MET A 119 10.17 4.19 -1.87
N GLY A 120 10.34 4.34 -0.55
CA GLY A 120 10.39 5.65 0.08
C GLY A 120 9.05 6.18 0.57
N ASN A 121 8.00 5.40 0.49
CA ASN A 121 6.69 5.82 0.99
C ASN A 121 6.60 5.59 2.49
N ILE A 122 5.92 6.48 3.19
CA ILE A 122 5.74 6.37 4.62
C ILE A 122 4.38 5.78 4.93
N TRP A 123 4.37 4.75 5.78
CA TRP A 123 3.15 4.08 6.20
C TRP A 123 2.99 4.23 7.71
N TRP A 124 1.89 4.84 8.10
CA TRP A 124 1.49 4.91 9.50
C TRP A 124 0.45 3.81 9.68
N VAL A 125 0.78 2.81 10.48
CA VAL A 125 -0.12 1.69 10.71
C VAL A 125 -0.68 1.77 12.11
N ALA A 126 -1.97 1.53 12.24
CA ALA A 126 -2.68 1.67 13.50
C ALA A 126 -3.62 0.50 13.74
N GLN A 127 -3.73 0.09 15.01
CA GLN A 127 -4.72 -0.92 15.37
C GLN A 127 -5.58 -0.32 16.47
N MET A 128 -6.87 -0.53 16.34
CA MET A 128 -7.85 0.01 17.28
C MET A 128 -7.68 -0.62 18.66
N ALA A 129 -8.02 0.14 19.66
CA ALA A 129 -7.94 -0.34 21.04
C ALA A 129 -8.86 -1.53 21.27
#